data_bb58177c4854f8cfa5357a2008f755ba
#
_entry.id   bb58177c4854f8cfa5357a2008f755ba
#
_cell.length_a   1.000
_cell.length_b   1.000
_cell.length_c   1.000
_cell.angle_alpha   90.00
_cell.angle_beta   90.00
_cell.angle_gamma   90.00
#
_symmetry.space_group_name_H-M   'P 1'
#
loop_
_entity.id
_entity.type
_entity.pdbx_description
1 polymer ?
#
loop_
_entity_poly.entity_id
_entity_poly.type
_entity_poly.pdbx_seq_one_letter_code
_entity_poly.pdbx_strand_id
1 'polypeptide(L)'
;MRETKSARLTRMHDEYDILRQVIPAPACALHFSNPLELLIATVLSAQTTDKRVNTVTPELFATYPTARDLAAANPAQVEDIIHPLGFYRSKTQHLIGLATALDERFGGVVPRTMDELTSLPGVGRKTANVVLGNAFDIPGFPVDTHVMRVTGRLRWRSDWRSAHPDPVKIEKEITSCFPPEEWTNLSHRLILFGRATCHARTPDCANCPLSDTCPSYAPPAGKST
;
A
#
# COMPACT_ATOMS: atom_id res chain seq x y z
N MET A 1 23.80 16.33 18.83
CA MET A 1 23.57 15.20 19.78
C MET A 1 22.74 14.16 19.06
N ARG A 2 23.04 12.86 19.20
CA ARG A 2 22.28 11.80 18.52
C ARG A 2 20.98 11.56 19.29
N GLU A 3 19.84 11.56 18.61
CA GLU A 3 18.53 11.28 19.22
C GLU A 3 18.52 9.90 19.89
N THR A 4 18.02 9.81 21.12
CA THR A 4 17.88 8.53 21.82
C THR A 4 16.72 7.72 21.25
N LYS A 5 16.69 6.40 21.49
CA LYS A 5 15.61 5.52 21.06
C LYS A 5 14.27 5.94 21.67
N SER A 6 14.26 6.33 22.94
CA SER A 6 13.04 6.81 23.63
C SER A 6 12.54 8.12 23.03
N ALA A 7 13.40 9.12 22.83
CA ALA A 7 13.01 10.39 22.23
C ALA A 7 12.47 10.21 20.80
N ARG A 8 13.09 9.32 20.02
CA ARG A 8 12.58 8.96 18.69
C ARG A 8 11.17 8.36 18.77
N LEU A 9 10.94 7.44 19.68
CA LEU A 9 9.63 6.80 19.83
C LEU A 9 8.56 7.82 20.23
N THR A 10 8.83 8.70 21.19
CA THR A 10 7.92 9.80 21.56
C THR A 10 7.59 10.65 20.36
N ARG A 11 8.60 11.13 19.62
CA ARG A 11 8.39 11.94 18.41
C ARG A 11 7.60 11.19 17.33
N MET A 12 7.82 9.89 17.14
CA MET A 12 7.02 9.09 16.21
C MET A 12 5.53 9.09 16.56
N HIS A 13 5.21 8.97 17.83
CA HIS A 13 3.81 9.02 18.29
C HIS A 13 3.22 10.42 18.13
N ASP A 14 3.95 11.48 18.52
CA ASP A 14 3.51 12.87 18.34
C ASP A 14 3.25 13.18 16.86
N GLU A 15 4.18 12.81 15.97
CA GLU A 15 4.03 12.98 14.53
C GLU A 15 2.84 12.18 13.97
N TYR A 16 2.61 10.97 14.48
CA TYR A 16 1.45 10.17 14.08
C TYR A 16 0.14 10.78 14.56
N ASP A 17 0.08 11.35 15.76
CA ASP A 17 -1.11 12.04 16.26
C ASP A 17 -1.45 13.28 15.41
N ILE A 18 -0.45 14.00 14.93
CA ILE A 18 -0.66 15.09 13.96
C ILE A 18 -1.23 14.51 12.64
N LEU A 19 -0.68 13.40 12.14
CA LEU A 19 -1.23 12.75 10.93
C LEU A 19 -2.66 12.25 11.11
N ARG A 20 -3.05 11.80 12.31
CA ARG A 20 -4.44 11.42 12.63
C ARG A 20 -5.39 12.61 12.54
N GLN A 21 -4.95 13.80 12.94
CA GLN A 21 -5.74 15.03 12.87
C GLN A 21 -5.91 15.53 11.43
N VAL A 22 -4.84 15.51 10.64
CA VAL A 22 -4.88 16.03 9.25
C VAL A 22 -5.45 15.04 8.25
N ILE A 23 -5.43 13.74 8.57
CA ILE A 23 -6.00 12.64 7.77
C ILE A 23 -6.87 11.77 8.69
N PRO A 24 -8.05 12.27 9.10
CA PRO A 24 -8.86 11.59 10.11
C PRO A 24 -9.45 10.25 9.62
N ALA A 25 -9.82 10.17 8.36
CA ALA A 25 -10.46 9.00 7.75
C ALA A 25 -9.64 8.45 6.57
N PRO A 26 -8.50 7.79 6.83
CA PRO A 26 -7.72 7.18 5.78
C PRO A 26 -8.46 5.96 5.22
N ALA A 27 -8.43 5.79 3.89
CA ALA A 27 -9.09 4.67 3.24
C ALA A 27 -8.25 4.12 2.08
N CYS A 28 -8.52 2.87 1.73
CA CYS A 28 -7.98 2.27 0.52
C CYS A 28 -8.49 3.03 -0.71
N ALA A 29 -7.59 3.37 -1.63
CA ALA A 29 -7.95 4.09 -2.85
C ALA A 29 -8.54 3.17 -3.94
N LEU A 30 -8.40 1.85 -3.82
CA LEU A 30 -9.01 0.88 -4.72
C LEU A 30 -10.48 0.66 -4.32
N HIS A 31 -11.36 0.59 -5.33
CA HIS A 31 -12.78 0.29 -5.13
C HIS A 31 -13.00 -1.22 -5.14
N PHE A 32 -13.67 -1.72 -4.12
CA PHE A 32 -14.01 -3.14 -3.98
C PHE A 32 -15.24 -3.30 -3.09
N SER A 33 -15.96 -4.41 -3.28
CA SER A 33 -17.11 -4.80 -2.46
C SER A 33 -16.87 -6.10 -1.66
N ASN A 34 -15.82 -6.84 -2.00
CA ASN A 34 -15.48 -8.10 -1.36
C ASN A 34 -13.95 -8.38 -1.42
N PRO A 35 -13.44 -9.38 -0.66
CA PRO A 35 -12.01 -9.67 -0.63
C PRO A 35 -11.39 -10.09 -1.97
N LEU A 36 -12.15 -10.79 -2.84
CA LEU A 36 -11.67 -11.19 -4.16
C LEU A 36 -11.41 -9.96 -5.05
N GLU A 37 -12.34 -9.03 -5.08
CA GLU A 37 -12.21 -7.78 -5.81
C GLU A 37 -11.00 -6.98 -5.35
N LEU A 38 -10.80 -6.86 -4.03
CA LEU A 38 -9.63 -6.16 -3.50
C LEU A 38 -8.32 -6.85 -3.89
N LEU A 39 -8.25 -8.17 -3.80
CA LEU A 39 -7.07 -8.93 -4.17
C LEU A 39 -6.74 -8.72 -5.65
N ILE A 40 -7.72 -8.87 -6.54
CA ILE A 40 -7.57 -8.64 -7.99
C ILE A 40 -7.14 -7.20 -8.26
N ALA A 41 -7.84 -6.21 -7.71
CA ALA A 41 -7.52 -4.80 -7.91
C ALA A 41 -6.09 -4.46 -7.42
N THR A 42 -5.67 -5.05 -6.30
CA THR A 42 -4.31 -4.84 -5.76
C THR A 42 -3.24 -5.46 -6.66
N VAL A 43 -3.48 -6.64 -7.22
CA VAL A 43 -2.57 -7.25 -8.21
C VAL A 43 -2.50 -6.39 -9.47
N LEU A 44 -3.63 -5.88 -9.96
CA LEU A 44 -3.69 -4.99 -11.12
C LEU A 44 -2.98 -3.65 -10.89
N SER A 45 -2.89 -3.17 -9.65
CA SER A 45 -2.25 -1.89 -9.31
C SER A 45 -0.72 -1.91 -9.44
N ALA A 46 -0.10 -3.07 -9.71
CA ALA A 46 1.34 -3.15 -9.97
C ALA A 46 1.73 -2.25 -11.15
N GLN A 47 2.60 -1.26 -10.89
CA GLN A 47 3.06 -0.25 -11.88
C GLN A 47 1.92 0.55 -12.57
N THR A 48 0.79 0.68 -11.88
CA THR A 48 -0.39 1.40 -12.39
C THR A 48 -1.01 2.20 -11.25
N THR A 49 -1.64 3.34 -11.54
CA THR A 49 -2.31 4.15 -10.51
C THR A 49 -3.65 3.52 -10.10
N ASP A 50 -4.01 3.64 -8.81
CA ASP A 50 -5.29 3.16 -8.28
C ASP A 50 -6.48 3.72 -9.08
N LYS A 51 -6.42 5.03 -9.44
CA LYS A 51 -7.44 5.67 -10.28
C LYS A 51 -7.64 4.93 -11.61
N ARG A 52 -6.56 4.50 -12.26
CA ARG A 52 -6.64 3.79 -13.53
C ARG A 52 -7.17 2.36 -13.35
N VAL A 53 -6.79 1.69 -12.27
CA VAL A 53 -7.36 0.38 -11.91
C VAL A 53 -8.87 0.49 -11.74
N ASN A 54 -9.33 1.48 -10.98
CA ASN A 54 -10.76 1.72 -10.73
C ASN A 54 -11.58 2.02 -12.00
N THR A 55 -10.96 2.34 -13.15
CA THR A 55 -11.70 2.53 -14.42
C THR A 55 -12.02 1.22 -15.12
N VAL A 56 -11.30 0.14 -14.86
CA VAL A 56 -11.50 -1.15 -15.56
C VAL A 56 -12.11 -2.24 -14.68
N THR A 57 -11.94 -2.13 -13.36
CA THR A 57 -12.41 -3.15 -12.42
C THR A 57 -13.93 -3.33 -12.39
N PRO A 58 -14.79 -2.31 -12.57
CA PRO A 58 -16.23 -2.52 -12.62
C PRO A 58 -16.67 -3.48 -13.73
N GLU A 59 -16.13 -3.34 -14.93
CA GLU A 59 -16.41 -4.24 -16.06
C GLU A 59 -15.84 -5.63 -15.81
N LEU A 60 -14.60 -5.71 -15.31
CA LEU A 60 -13.94 -6.98 -14.99
C LEU A 60 -14.75 -7.79 -13.97
N PHE A 61 -15.21 -7.17 -12.89
CA PHE A 61 -15.96 -7.83 -11.83
C PHE A 61 -17.40 -8.18 -12.22
N ALA A 62 -18.02 -7.38 -13.10
CA ALA A 62 -19.33 -7.71 -13.66
C ALA A 62 -19.25 -8.92 -14.60
N THR A 63 -18.14 -9.04 -15.37
CA THR A 63 -17.95 -10.14 -16.33
C THR A 63 -17.50 -11.42 -15.62
N TYR A 64 -16.64 -11.31 -14.60
CA TYR A 64 -16.06 -12.45 -13.88
C TYR A 64 -16.26 -12.27 -12.36
N PRO A 65 -17.47 -12.49 -11.83
CA PRO A 65 -17.81 -12.21 -10.44
C PRO A 65 -17.17 -13.17 -9.42
N THR A 66 -16.74 -14.34 -9.88
CA THR A 66 -16.10 -15.35 -8.99
C THR A 66 -14.70 -15.72 -9.48
N ALA A 67 -13.89 -16.32 -8.58
CA ALA A 67 -12.59 -16.85 -8.95
C ALA A 67 -12.70 -17.92 -10.04
N ARG A 68 -13.74 -18.76 -9.98
CA ARG A 68 -14.00 -19.80 -10.99
C ARG A 68 -14.28 -19.20 -12.36
N ASP A 69 -15.10 -18.15 -12.45
CA ASP A 69 -15.40 -17.47 -13.72
C ASP A 69 -14.14 -16.89 -14.34
N LEU A 70 -13.30 -16.24 -13.51
CA LEU A 70 -12.04 -15.66 -13.97
C LEU A 70 -11.00 -16.73 -14.32
N ALA A 71 -10.97 -17.87 -13.61
CA ALA A 71 -10.10 -19.02 -13.94
C ALA A 71 -10.44 -19.64 -15.29
N ALA A 72 -11.74 -19.66 -15.66
CA ALA A 72 -12.25 -20.17 -16.92
C ALA A 72 -12.30 -19.09 -18.05
N ALA A 73 -11.84 -17.88 -17.76
CA ALA A 73 -11.94 -16.75 -18.69
C ALA A 73 -11.11 -16.97 -19.97
N ASN A 74 -11.64 -16.46 -21.11
CA ASN A 74 -10.83 -16.33 -22.32
C ASN A 74 -9.79 -15.22 -22.11
N PRO A 75 -8.48 -15.52 -22.21
CA PRO A 75 -7.44 -14.52 -22.01
C PRO A 75 -7.58 -13.27 -22.85
N ALA A 76 -8.01 -13.38 -24.11
CA ALA A 76 -8.20 -12.24 -24.99
C ALA A 76 -9.28 -11.27 -24.47
N GLN A 77 -10.36 -11.78 -23.90
CA GLN A 77 -11.41 -10.94 -23.31
C GLN A 77 -10.92 -10.21 -22.06
N VAL A 78 -10.15 -10.87 -21.20
CA VAL A 78 -9.53 -10.24 -20.03
C VAL A 78 -8.54 -9.16 -20.48
N GLU A 79 -7.71 -9.45 -21.49
CA GLU A 79 -6.77 -8.49 -22.07
C GLU A 79 -7.49 -7.24 -22.60
N ASP A 80 -8.60 -7.39 -23.30
CA ASP A 80 -9.39 -6.27 -23.83
C ASP A 80 -9.91 -5.36 -22.70
N ILE A 81 -10.46 -5.95 -21.63
CA ILE A 81 -10.97 -5.20 -20.47
C ILE A 81 -9.85 -4.43 -19.77
N ILE A 82 -8.70 -5.07 -19.50
CA ILE A 82 -7.62 -4.45 -18.72
C ILE A 82 -6.56 -3.76 -19.57
N HIS A 83 -6.73 -3.69 -20.91
CA HIS A 83 -5.80 -3.06 -21.84
C HIS A 83 -5.33 -1.66 -21.39
N PRO A 84 -6.21 -0.78 -20.85
CA PRO A 84 -5.80 0.56 -20.41
C PRO A 84 -4.74 0.58 -19.29
N LEU A 85 -4.50 -0.54 -18.58
CA LEU A 85 -3.59 -0.57 -17.44
C LEU A 85 -2.10 -0.66 -17.82
N GLY A 86 -1.79 -1.00 -19.08
CA GLY A 86 -0.45 -1.37 -19.50
C GLY A 86 -0.01 -2.74 -18.95
N PHE A 87 1.00 -3.33 -19.57
CA PHE A 87 1.44 -4.70 -19.23
C PHE A 87 0.29 -5.73 -19.16
N TYR A 88 -0.80 -5.46 -19.87
CA TYR A 88 -2.06 -6.20 -19.76
C TYR A 88 -1.91 -7.71 -20.02
N ARG A 89 -1.06 -8.14 -20.95
CA ARG A 89 -0.81 -9.57 -21.22
C ARG A 89 -0.24 -10.30 -20.00
N SER A 90 0.79 -9.73 -19.38
CA SER A 90 1.37 -10.30 -18.15
C SER A 90 0.39 -10.24 -16.98
N LYS A 91 -0.39 -9.15 -16.87
CA LYS A 91 -1.43 -9.02 -15.85
C LYS A 91 -2.54 -10.06 -16.03
N THR A 92 -2.98 -10.30 -17.26
CA THR A 92 -3.97 -11.35 -17.58
C THR A 92 -3.49 -12.72 -17.14
N GLN A 93 -2.26 -13.08 -17.48
CA GLN A 93 -1.67 -14.36 -17.04
C GLN A 93 -1.64 -14.49 -15.51
N HIS A 94 -1.24 -13.42 -14.80
CA HIS A 94 -1.24 -13.41 -13.34
C HIS A 94 -2.66 -13.51 -12.77
N LEU A 95 -3.65 -12.83 -13.34
CA LEU A 95 -5.03 -12.88 -12.86
C LEU A 95 -5.65 -14.28 -13.06
N ILE A 96 -5.51 -14.87 -14.23
CA ILE A 96 -6.05 -16.20 -14.51
C ILE A 96 -5.33 -17.23 -13.62
N GLY A 97 -4.00 -17.15 -13.50
CA GLY A 97 -3.25 -18.04 -12.61
C GLY A 97 -3.62 -17.89 -11.15
N LEU A 98 -3.84 -16.65 -10.67
CA LEU A 98 -4.33 -16.36 -9.32
C LEU A 98 -5.71 -16.97 -9.10
N ALA A 99 -6.64 -16.74 -10.04
CA ALA A 99 -8.01 -17.23 -9.97
C ALA A 99 -8.07 -18.76 -9.98
N THR A 100 -7.27 -19.40 -10.83
CA THR A 100 -7.12 -20.87 -10.87
C THR A 100 -6.62 -21.41 -9.52
N ALA A 101 -5.56 -20.82 -8.98
CA ALA A 101 -5.02 -21.24 -7.69
C ALA A 101 -6.02 -21.02 -6.53
N LEU A 102 -6.83 -19.95 -6.57
CA LEU A 102 -7.91 -19.74 -5.60
C LEU A 102 -9.01 -20.80 -5.73
N ASP A 103 -9.48 -21.10 -6.95
CA ASP A 103 -10.54 -22.10 -7.16
C ASP A 103 -10.08 -23.50 -6.74
N GLU A 104 -8.89 -23.94 -7.19
CA GLU A 104 -8.38 -25.27 -6.95
C GLU A 104 -7.97 -25.53 -5.49
N ARG A 105 -7.35 -24.55 -4.84
CA ARG A 105 -6.72 -24.74 -3.52
C ARG A 105 -7.56 -24.25 -2.37
N PHE A 106 -8.43 -23.26 -2.62
CA PHE A 106 -9.21 -22.55 -1.60
C PHE A 106 -10.71 -22.50 -1.92
N GLY A 107 -11.19 -23.28 -2.91
CA GLY A 107 -12.60 -23.31 -3.29
C GLY A 107 -13.17 -21.96 -3.74
N GLY A 108 -12.32 -21.11 -4.32
CA GLY A 108 -12.67 -19.77 -4.78
C GLY A 108 -12.69 -18.70 -3.69
N VAL A 109 -12.37 -19.06 -2.43
CA VAL A 109 -12.37 -18.13 -1.28
C VAL A 109 -10.98 -17.55 -1.07
N VAL A 110 -10.90 -16.24 -0.83
CA VAL A 110 -9.62 -15.58 -0.51
C VAL A 110 -9.17 -15.98 0.89
N PRO A 111 -7.96 -16.55 1.06
CA PRO A 111 -7.47 -16.96 2.36
C PRO A 111 -7.15 -15.77 3.28
N ARG A 112 -7.09 -16.02 4.59
CA ARG A 112 -6.95 -14.99 5.63
C ARG A 112 -5.62 -15.01 6.36
N THR A 113 -4.62 -15.72 5.83
CA THR A 113 -3.29 -15.75 6.43
C THR A 113 -2.24 -15.21 5.47
N MET A 114 -1.17 -14.65 6.01
CA MET A 114 -0.05 -14.13 5.23
C MET A 114 0.57 -15.23 4.34
N ASP A 115 0.77 -16.41 4.91
CA ASP A 115 1.44 -17.52 4.22
C ASP A 115 0.60 -18.06 3.06
N GLU A 116 -0.71 -18.25 3.27
CA GLU A 116 -1.61 -18.69 2.21
C GLU A 116 -1.72 -17.64 1.10
N LEU A 117 -1.90 -16.36 1.45
CA LEU A 117 -1.98 -15.27 0.47
C LEU A 117 -0.71 -15.17 -0.37
N THR A 118 0.46 -15.21 0.26
CA THR A 118 1.74 -15.12 -0.46
C THR A 118 2.10 -16.38 -1.24
N SER A 119 1.39 -17.48 -1.02
CA SER A 119 1.49 -18.69 -1.83
C SER A 119 0.76 -18.60 -3.17
N LEU A 120 -0.08 -17.57 -3.36
CA LEU A 120 -0.83 -17.35 -4.59
C LEU A 120 0.02 -16.66 -5.65
N PRO A 121 -0.14 -16.99 -6.94
CA PRO A 121 0.57 -16.34 -8.04
C PRO A 121 0.36 -14.81 -8.06
N GLY A 122 1.44 -14.05 -8.15
CA GLY A 122 1.39 -12.58 -8.22
C GLY A 122 1.08 -11.88 -6.89
N VAL A 123 0.94 -12.60 -5.79
CA VAL A 123 0.65 -12.05 -4.47
C VAL A 123 1.92 -12.00 -3.63
N GLY A 124 2.50 -10.81 -3.51
CA GLY A 124 3.61 -10.57 -2.59
C GLY A 124 3.14 -10.09 -1.22
N ARG A 125 4.09 -9.97 -0.27
CA ARG A 125 3.82 -9.53 1.10
C ARG A 125 3.05 -8.20 1.19
N LYS A 126 3.37 -7.23 0.34
CA LYS A 126 2.62 -5.95 0.29
C LYS A 126 1.16 -6.18 -0.06
N THR A 127 0.88 -6.96 -1.11
CA THR A 127 -0.49 -7.28 -1.54
C THR A 127 -1.25 -8.02 -0.44
N ALA A 128 -0.63 -9.00 0.20
CA ALA A 128 -1.23 -9.73 1.32
C ALA A 128 -1.58 -8.79 2.48
N ASN A 129 -0.68 -7.88 2.88
CA ASN A 129 -0.96 -6.87 3.92
C ASN A 129 -2.14 -5.95 3.55
N VAL A 130 -2.24 -5.53 2.27
CA VAL A 130 -3.39 -4.72 1.81
C VAL A 130 -4.71 -5.49 1.97
N VAL A 131 -4.75 -6.75 1.53
CA VAL A 131 -5.95 -7.58 1.61
C VAL A 131 -6.33 -7.88 3.06
N LEU A 132 -5.37 -8.29 3.88
CA LEU A 132 -5.62 -8.58 5.29
C LEU A 132 -6.20 -7.37 6.02
N GLY A 133 -5.58 -6.20 5.86
CA GLY A 133 -5.99 -5.00 6.57
C GLY A 133 -7.30 -4.38 6.09
N ASN A 134 -7.60 -4.44 4.78
CA ASN A 134 -8.75 -3.72 4.23
C ASN A 134 -9.98 -4.59 3.98
N ALA A 135 -9.82 -5.91 3.82
CA ALA A 135 -10.94 -6.80 3.54
C ALA A 135 -11.31 -7.72 4.71
N PHE A 136 -10.41 -7.87 5.67
CA PHE A 136 -10.59 -8.81 6.78
C PHE A 136 -10.41 -8.19 8.17
N ASP A 137 -10.05 -6.91 8.26
CA ASP A 137 -9.72 -6.23 9.51
C ASP A 137 -8.61 -6.95 10.32
N ILE A 138 -7.77 -7.72 9.65
CA ILE A 138 -6.59 -8.36 10.23
C ILE A 138 -5.42 -7.38 10.10
N PRO A 139 -4.72 -7.04 11.21
CA PRO A 139 -3.66 -6.05 11.18
C PRO A 139 -2.63 -6.30 10.08
N GLY A 140 -2.52 -5.35 9.16
CA GLY A 140 -1.58 -5.37 8.05
C GLY A 140 -0.92 -4.01 7.86
N PHE A 141 0.39 -4.00 7.60
CA PHE A 141 1.16 -2.78 7.34
C PHE A 141 1.84 -2.86 5.98
N PRO A 142 1.13 -2.56 4.89
CA PRO A 142 1.72 -2.57 3.56
C PRO A 142 2.79 -1.48 3.41
N VAL A 143 4.03 -1.89 3.11
CA VAL A 143 5.15 -0.98 2.87
C VAL A 143 5.32 -0.75 1.38
N ASP A 144 4.96 0.45 0.93
CA ASP A 144 5.17 0.91 -0.44
C ASP A 144 6.28 1.99 -0.51
N THR A 145 6.50 2.55 -1.70
CA THR A 145 7.50 3.59 -1.90
C THR A 145 7.21 4.87 -1.12
N HIS A 146 5.94 5.19 -0.83
CA HIS A 146 5.55 6.33 0.00
C HIS A 146 5.89 6.07 1.46
N VAL A 147 5.52 4.90 1.99
CA VAL A 147 5.86 4.49 3.37
C VAL A 147 7.37 4.47 3.55
N MET A 148 8.13 3.84 2.63
CA MET A 148 9.60 3.83 2.69
C MET A 148 10.20 5.23 2.74
N ARG A 149 9.71 6.13 1.89
CA ARG A 149 10.21 7.51 1.80
C ARG A 149 9.87 8.33 3.04
N VAL A 150 8.61 8.31 3.45
CA VAL A 150 8.14 9.11 4.58
C VAL A 150 8.81 8.67 5.88
N THR A 151 8.79 7.36 6.19
CA THR A 151 9.45 6.83 7.39
C THR A 151 10.96 7.07 7.37
N GLY A 152 11.58 7.09 6.20
CA GLY A 152 12.99 7.44 6.03
C GLY A 152 13.26 8.92 6.35
N ARG A 153 12.48 9.85 5.79
CA ARG A 153 12.63 11.29 6.02
C ARG A 153 12.32 11.69 7.45
N LEU A 154 11.29 11.09 8.05
CA LEU A 154 10.97 11.27 9.47
C LEU A 154 11.99 10.56 10.40
N ARG A 155 12.92 9.78 9.84
CA ARG A 155 13.88 8.96 10.58
C ARG A 155 13.21 8.05 11.61
N TRP A 156 12.03 7.53 11.27
CA TRP A 156 11.32 6.58 12.11
C TRP A 156 12.02 5.22 12.13
N ARG A 157 12.68 4.86 11.02
CA ARG A 157 13.42 3.61 10.87
C ARG A 157 14.93 3.80 11.08
N SER A 158 15.60 2.75 11.56
CA SER A 158 17.03 2.77 11.88
C SER A 158 17.93 2.91 10.64
N ASP A 159 17.48 2.34 9.50
CA ASP A 159 18.21 2.35 8.22
C ASP A 159 17.82 3.53 7.30
N TRP A 160 17.35 4.65 7.87
CA TRP A 160 16.83 5.80 7.14
C TRP A 160 17.78 6.38 6.06
N ARG A 161 19.08 6.07 6.14
CA ARG A 161 20.10 6.45 5.14
C ARG A 161 20.28 5.42 4.03
N SER A 162 19.65 4.25 4.13
CA SER A 162 19.80 3.20 3.12
C SER A 162 19.26 3.66 1.77
N ALA A 163 20.05 3.48 0.72
CA ALA A 163 19.62 3.69 -0.67
C ALA A 163 18.65 2.58 -1.12
N HIS A 164 18.77 1.39 -0.52
CA HIS A 164 17.96 0.21 -0.82
C HIS A 164 17.37 -0.35 0.47
N PRO A 165 16.37 0.33 1.07
CA PRO A 165 15.76 -0.13 2.31
C PRO A 165 14.94 -1.41 2.07
N ASP A 166 15.01 -2.35 3.03
CA ASP A 166 14.25 -3.60 2.99
C ASP A 166 12.81 -3.38 3.52
N PRO A 167 11.76 -3.55 2.68
CA PRO A 167 10.38 -3.35 3.12
C PRO A 167 9.97 -4.22 4.30
N VAL A 168 10.49 -5.46 4.41
CA VAL A 168 10.16 -6.38 5.49
C VAL A 168 10.76 -5.92 6.82
N LYS A 169 11.98 -5.37 6.78
CA LYS A 169 12.61 -4.78 7.98
C LYS A 169 11.87 -3.53 8.42
N ILE A 170 11.47 -2.68 7.48
CA ILE A 170 10.67 -1.48 7.77
C ILE A 170 9.34 -1.88 8.41
N GLU A 171 8.62 -2.84 7.81
CA GLU A 171 7.38 -3.36 8.38
C GLU A 171 7.58 -3.77 9.84
N LYS A 172 8.54 -4.65 10.12
CA LYS A 172 8.83 -5.12 11.48
C LYS A 172 9.21 -4.01 12.45
N GLU A 173 10.06 -3.06 12.01
CA GLU A 173 10.50 -1.96 12.88
C GLU A 173 9.34 -1.02 13.21
N ILE A 174 8.56 -0.60 12.22
CA ILE A 174 7.46 0.34 12.44
C ILE A 174 6.33 -0.32 13.24
N THR A 175 5.94 -1.53 12.90
CA THR A 175 4.87 -2.25 13.61
C THR A 175 5.24 -2.56 15.07
N SER A 176 6.52 -2.69 15.41
CA SER A 176 6.96 -2.82 16.80
C SER A 176 6.77 -1.56 17.64
N CYS A 177 6.51 -0.41 17.02
CA CYS A 177 6.34 0.89 17.69
C CYS A 177 4.87 1.30 17.85
N PHE A 178 3.93 0.62 17.18
CA PHE A 178 2.51 0.97 17.19
C PHE A 178 1.65 -0.27 17.46
N PRO A 179 0.48 -0.12 18.11
CA PRO A 179 -0.41 -1.23 18.38
C PRO A 179 -1.01 -1.78 17.08
N PRO A 180 -1.29 -3.10 16.99
CA PRO A 180 -1.73 -3.75 15.75
C PRO A 180 -2.97 -3.14 15.09
N GLU A 181 -3.92 -2.68 15.87
CA GLU A 181 -5.15 -2.03 15.40
C GLU A 181 -4.91 -0.75 14.59
N GLU A 182 -3.75 -0.11 14.75
CA GLU A 182 -3.39 1.09 14.02
C GLU A 182 -2.65 0.81 12.70
N TRP A 183 -2.11 -0.37 12.48
CA TRP A 183 -1.17 -0.65 11.39
C TRP A 183 -1.71 -0.31 10.00
N THR A 184 -2.93 -0.74 9.69
CA THR A 184 -3.56 -0.48 8.38
C THR A 184 -3.77 1.02 8.17
N ASN A 185 -4.32 1.70 9.18
CA ASN A 185 -4.56 3.15 9.12
C ASN A 185 -3.27 3.96 9.12
N LEU A 186 -2.26 3.53 9.87
CA LEU A 186 -0.92 4.14 9.87
C LEU A 186 -0.30 4.09 8.47
N SER A 187 -0.35 2.92 7.81
CA SER A 187 0.15 2.79 6.44
C SER A 187 -0.60 3.70 5.48
N HIS A 188 -1.94 3.72 5.53
CA HIS A 188 -2.73 4.62 4.69
C HIS A 188 -2.40 6.11 4.93
N ARG A 189 -2.27 6.54 6.18
CA ARG A 189 -1.88 7.93 6.50
C ARG A 189 -0.52 8.29 5.93
N LEU A 190 0.47 7.41 6.06
CA LEU A 190 1.80 7.62 5.49
C LEU A 190 1.78 7.69 3.96
N ILE A 191 0.97 6.85 3.30
CA ILE A 191 0.78 6.88 1.84
C ILE A 191 0.14 8.20 1.41
N LEU A 192 -0.99 8.57 2.03
CA LEU A 192 -1.73 9.79 1.70
C LEU A 192 -0.89 11.05 1.97
N PHE A 193 -0.20 11.12 3.11
CA PHE A 193 0.73 12.20 3.42
C PHE A 193 1.89 12.26 2.41
N GLY A 194 2.43 11.11 2.03
CA GLY A 194 3.47 11.02 1.01
C GLY A 194 3.00 11.46 -0.38
N ARG A 195 1.72 11.28 -0.70
CA ARG A 195 1.11 11.73 -1.97
C ARG A 195 0.79 13.23 -1.96
N ALA A 196 0.27 13.74 -0.84
CA ALA A 196 -0.25 15.11 -0.75
C ALA A 196 0.81 16.15 -0.38
N THR A 197 1.77 15.81 0.48
CA THR A 197 2.70 16.77 1.10
C THR A 197 4.16 16.35 0.92
N CYS A 198 4.53 15.15 1.37
CA CYS A 198 5.92 14.72 1.37
C CYS A 198 6.31 14.08 0.03
N HIS A 199 6.22 14.83 -1.07
CA HIS A 199 6.50 14.37 -2.43
C HIS A 199 7.93 13.87 -2.62
N ALA A 200 8.15 13.00 -3.62
CA ALA A 200 9.46 12.38 -3.84
C ALA A 200 10.55 13.39 -4.19
N ARG A 201 10.32 14.27 -5.18
CA ARG A 201 11.29 15.24 -5.69
C ARG A 201 11.25 16.56 -4.96
N THR A 202 10.07 17.16 -4.79
CA THR A 202 9.86 18.49 -4.22
C THR A 202 8.81 18.39 -3.10
N PRO A 203 9.20 18.00 -1.87
CA PRO A 203 8.26 17.95 -0.75
C PRO A 203 7.82 19.38 -0.38
N ASP A 204 6.53 19.54 -0.07
CA ASP A 204 5.98 20.82 0.39
C ASP A 204 6.28 21.02 1.89
N CYS A 205 7.55 21.27 2.19
CA CYS A 205 8.00 21.45 3.58
C CYS A 205 7.45 22.76 4.20
N ALA A 206 7.16 23.77 3.40
CA ALA A 206 6.66 25.05 3.89
C ALA A 206 5.25 24.94 4.50
N ASN A 207 4.41 24.06 3.93
CA ASN A 207 3.04 23.81 4.40
C ASN A 207 2.91 22.46 5.12
N CYS A 208 4.02 21.84 5.49
CA CYS A 208 4.02 20.51 6.10
C CYS A 208 3.59 20.58 7.57
N PRO A 209 2.56 19.85 7.99
CA PRO A 209 2.11 19.81 9.38
C PRO A 209 3.15 19.24 10.36
N LEU A 210 4.17 18.54 9.83
CA LEU A 210 5.27 17.95 10.60
C LEU A 210 6.56 18.80 10.53
N SER A 211 6.50 20.05 10.03
CA SER A 211 7.69 20.90 9.83
C SER A 211 8.54 21.05 11.08
N ASP A 212 7.90 21.23 12.23
CA ASP A 212 8.58 21.55 13.50
C ASP A 212 9.30 20.34 14.12
N THR A 213 8.86 19.13 13.79
CA THR A 213 9.43 17.89 14.35
C THR A 213 10.24 17.09 13.35
N CYS A 214 10.07 17.37 12.04
CA CYS A 214 10.70 16.60 10.98
C CYS A 214 12.23 16.78 10.93
N PRO A 215 13.03 15.72 11.19
CA PRO A 215 14.48 15.85 11.19
C PRO A 215 15.10 15.99 9.78
N SER A 216 14.28 15.93 8.74
CA SER A 216 14.66 16.16 7.34
C SER A 216 14.00 17.42 6.76
N TYR A 217 13.46 18.29 7.62
CA TYR A 217 12.89 19.57 7.16
C TYR A 217 13.93 20.37 6.36
N ALA A 218 13.52 20.80 5.18
CA ALA A 218 14.30 21.73 4.36
C ALA A 218 13.44 22.97 4.13
N PRO A 219 13.82 24.14 4.71
CA PRO A 219 13.10 25.38 4.45
C PRO A 219 13.14 25.68 2.94
N PRO A 220 12.09 26.31 2.38
CA PRO A 220 12.12 26.75 1.00
C PRO A 220 13.35 27.64 0.80
N ALA A 221 14.08 27.43 -0.29
CA ALA A 221 15.19 28.29 -0.65
C ALA A 221 14.67 29.73 -0.69
N GLY A 222 15.14 30.58 0.20
CA GLY A 222 14.75 31.97 0.27
C GLY A 222 14.90 32.58 -1.12
N LYS A 223 13.86 33.23 -1.64
CA LYS A 223 14.03 34.18 -2.74
C LYS A 223 15.04 35.20 -2.23
N SER A 224 16.27 35.11 -2.76
CA SER A 224 17.25 36.16 -2.55
C SER A 224 16.59 37.45 -3.08
N THR A 225 16.21 38.32 -2.14
CA THR A 225 15.81 39.67 -2.44
C THR A 225 16.99 40.47 -2.94
#